data_62514285f265be33e53a63d4c67ea067
#
_entry.id   62514285f265be33e53a63d4c67ea067
#
_cell.length_a   1.000
_cell.length_b   1.000
_cell.length_c   1.000
_cell.angle_alpha   90.00
_cell.angle_beta   90.00
_cell.angle_gamma   90.00
#
_symmetry.space_group_name_H-M   'P 1'
#
loop_
_entity.id
_entity.type
_entity.pdbx_description
1 polymer ?
#
loop_
_entity_poly.entity_id
_entity_poly.type
_entity_poly.pdbx_seq_one_letter_code
_entity_poly.pdbx_strand_id
1 'polypeptide(L)'
;MPAMAIKEPSFSIGIEEEYLLVDKESRDLVQEPPPELFAKCEEALRGRVSSEFLRSQIEVGTAVCKSMPEARDQLVELRGTVGEIASRFGLAPIASSTHPFAEWSHQQHTDKERYNVIARDLQHVARRLVICGMHVHVGVEDNELRIDLLGQAAYFLPHLLALSTSSPFWQGAQTGLKSYRLAVFDELPRTGIPHQFSSWSEYERTVELLVHAGLIDDATKLWWDLRPSARFPTLEMRITDVCPLLEDAIAIAALFRCILRMLYRLRRQNQRWRHYPPFLVRENRWRAQRYGIEQGMVDFGKGEVVAFASLLEELFELVAEDAAYFGCTAEVAHARTIVARGTSADRQLARYDAIKKLGGSEQAALVAVVDGIIEETMMPPASAKRPAEIPSPLAGEGGEAERKRG
;
A
#
# COMPACT_ATOMS: atom_id res chain seq x y z
N MET A 1 -11.64 35.85 21.26
CA MET A 1 -10.29 35.33 21.14
C MET A 1 -9.98 35.21 19.67
N PRO A 2 -8.83 35.64 19.13
CA PRO A 2 -8.49 35.34 17.75
C PRO A 2 -8.46 33.82 17.60
N ALA A 3 -9.17 33.30 16.62
CA ALA A 3 -9.10 31.87 16.29
C ALA A 3 -7.62 31.55 16.03
N MET A 4 -7.02 30.69 16.86
CA MET A 4 -5.65 30.24 16.61
C MET A 4 -5.65 29.61 15.22
N ALA A 5 -4.87 30.18 14.32
CA ALA A 5 -4.70 29.61 13.00
C ALA A 5 -4.18 28.18 13.17
N ILE A 6 -4.86 27.19 12.60
CA ILE A 6 -4.42 25.79 12.62
C ILE A 6 -3.02 25.76 11.99
N LYS A 7 -2.04 25.28 12.76
CA LYS A 7 -0.68 25.12 12.27
C LYS A 7 -0.68 24.13 11.09
N GLU A 8 0.11 24.44 10.06
CA GLU A 8 0.27 23.51 8.95
C GLU A 8 0.80 22.18 9.46
N PRO A 9 0.16 21.05 9.12
CA PRO A 9 0.65 19.72 9.48
C PRO A 9 2.03 19.45 8.91
N SER A 10 2.74 18.51 9.51
CA SER A 10 4.03 18.06 8.98
C SER A 10 3.91 17.37 7.64
N PHE A 11 2.76 16.73 7.39
CA PHE A 11 2.56 15.83 6.27
C PHE A 11 3.73 14.84 6.08
N SER A 12 4.41 14.50 7.19
CA SER A 12 5.39 13.41 7.20
C SER A 12 4.73 12.12 6.77
N ILE A 13 5.50 11.20 6.19
CA ILE A 13 4.97 9.97 5.63
C ILE A 13 5.62 8.74 6.25
N GLY A 14 4.83 7.70 6.50
CA GLY A 14 5.26 6.35 6.82
C GLY A 14 4.51 5.35 5.93
N ILE A 15 5.18 4.29 5.50
CA ILE A 15 4.60 3.24 4.67
C ILE A 15 4.87 1.91 5.34
N GLU A 16 3.80 1.11 5.51
CA GLU A 16 3.85 -0.28 5.96
C GLU A 16 3.44 -1.17 4.80
N GLU A 17 4.17 -2.26 4.59
CA GLU A 17 3.87 -3.27 3.58
C GLU A 17 3.88 -4.66 4.21
N GLU A 18 2.86 -5.44 3.89
CA GLU A 18 2.74 -6.83 4.30
C GLU A 18 3.09 -7.74 3.12
N TYR A 19 3.90 -8.76 3.34
CA TYR A 19 4.28 -9.73 2.32
C TYR A 19 3.89 -11.14 2.75
N LEU A 20 3.54 -11.96 1.75
CA LEU A 20 3.41 -13.40 1.89
C LEU A 20 4.76 -14.07 1.59
N LEU A 21 5.15 -15.06 2.39
CA LEU A 21 6.34 -15.85 2.15
C LEU A 21 5.99 -17.13 1.39
N VAL A 22 6.59 -17.34 0.23
CA VAL A 22 6.38 -18.49 -0.63
C VAL A 22 7.64 -19.34 -0.73
N ASP A 23 7.44 -20.65 -0.81
CA ASP A 23 8.49 -21.61 -1.12
C ASP A 23 8.87 -21.53 -2.61
N LYS A 24 10.16 -21.46 -2.93
CA LYS A 24 10.66 -21.29 -4.30
C LYS A 24 10.52 -22.49 -5.21
N GLU A 25 10.25 -23.68 -4.69
CA GLU A 25 10.06 -24.90 -5.48
C GLU A 25 8.58 -25.11 -5.79
N SER A 26 7.74 -25.09 -4.77
CA SER A 26 6.30 -25.31 -4.90
C SER A 26 5.51 -24.06 -5.33
N ARG A 27 6.02 -22.87 -5.06
CA ARG A 27 5.32 -21.57 -5.18
C ARG A 27 4.15 -21.41 -4.22
N ASP A 28 3.94 -22.36 -3.30
CA ASP A 28 2.89 -22.28 -2.29
C ASP A 28 3.36 -21.46 -1.07
N LEU A 29 2.40 -21.05 -0.23
CA LEU A 29 2.70 -20.38 1.03
C LEU A 29 3.45 -21.31 1.98
N VAL A 30 4.50 -20.80 2.59
CA VAL A 30 5.18 -21.51 3.66
C VAL A 30 4.28 -21.53 4.91
N GLN A 31 3.97 -22.73 5.43
CA GLN A 31 3.11 -22.86 6.61
C GLN A 31 3.83 -22.49 7.91
N GLU A 32 5.08 -22.90 8.03
CA GLU A 32 5.98 -22.62 9.16
C GLU A 32 7.34 -22.11 8.64
N PRO A 33 7.49 -20.77 8.48
CA PRO A 33 8.81 -20.21 8.17
C PRO A 33 9.80 -20.54 9.28
N PRO A 34 11.08 -20.83 8.96
CA PRO A 34 12.11 -21.03 9.97
C PRO A 34 12.18 -19.83 10.93
N PRO A 35 12.18 -20.05 12.26
CA PRO A 35 12.24 -18.95 13.24
C PRO A 35 13.45 -18.03 13.05
N GLU A 36 14.56 -18.59 12.55
CA GLU A 36 15.79 -17.86 12.24
C GLU A 36 15.62 -16.83 11.13
N LEU A 37 14.67 -17.03 10.20
CA LEU A 37 14.38 -16.06 9.14
C LEU A 37 13.92 -14.74 9.76
N PHE A 38 12.89 -14.82 10.63
CA PHE A 38 12.34 -13.63 11.28
C PHE A 38 13.38 -12.97 12.19
N ALA A 39 14.12 -13.76 12.99
CA ALA A 39 15.16 -13.25 13.87
C ALA A 39 16.26 -12.48 13.10
N LYS A 40 16.68 -13.00 11.94
CA LYS A 40 17.66 -12.30 11.08
C LYS A 40 17.10 -11.02 10.44
N CYS A 41 15.82 -11.03 10.05
CA CYS A 41 15.17 -9.81 9.56
C CYS A 41 15.09 -8.75 10.67
N GLU A 42 14.72 -9.12 11.90
CA GLU A 42 14.65 -8.22 13.04
C GLU A 42 16.03 -7.64 13.39
N GLU A 43 17.08 -8.48 13.39
CA GLU A 43 18.46 -8.03 13.61
C GLU A 43 18.92 -7.02 12.55
N ALA A 44 18.65 -7.32 11.26
CA ALA A 44 19.08 -6.49 10.14
C ALA A 44 18.29 -5.18 10.06
N LEU A 45 16.97 -5.22 10.28
CA LEU A 45 16.05 -4.10 10.09
C LEU A 45 15.73 -3.31 11.38
N ARG A 46 16.21 -3.76 12.53
CA ARG A 46 16.20 -3.01 13.81
C ARG A 46 14.82 -2.46 14.19
N GLY A 47 13.83 -3.32 14.31
CA GLY A 47 12.47 -2.95 14.71
C GLY A 47 11.61 -2.38 13.58
N ARG A 48 12.08 -2.41 12.32
CA ARG A 48 11.29 -2.05 11.14
C ARG A 48 10.60 -3.25 10.47
N VAL A 49 10.59 -4.39 11.14
CA VAL A 49 9.91 -5.61 10.72
C VAL A 49 9.09 -6.15 11.87
N SER A 50 7.92 -6.69 11.57
CA SER A 50 7.07 -7.36 12.54
C SER A 50 6.46 -8.64 11.97
N SER A 51 6.19 -9.62 12.84
CA SER A 51 5.38 -10.77 12.46
C SER A 51 3.93 -10.36 12.45
N GLU A 52 3.20 -10.80 11.43
CA GLU A 52 1.79 -10.56 11.23
C GLU A 52 0.90 -11.67 11.83
N PHE A 53 -0.43 -11.54 11.60
CA PHE A 53 -1.43 -12.48 12.11
C PHE A 53 -1.12 -13.92 11.70
N LEU A 54 -0.75 -14.16 10.45
CA LEU A 54 -0.33 -15.51 10.00
C LEU A 54 1.19 -15.65 10.03
N ARG A 55 1.66 -16.87 10.32
CA ARG A 55 3.10 -17.21 10.32
C ARG A 55 3.76 -17.01 8.96
N SER A 56 2.98 -17.19 7.87
CA SER A 56 3.43 -16.99 6.48
C SER A 56 3.52 -15.52 6.07
N GLN A 57 3.23 -14.58 6.97
CA GLN A 57 3.24 -13.14 6.69
C GLN A 57 4.36 -12.43 7.44
N ILE A 58 4.94 -11.43 6.78
CA ILE A 58 5.93 -10.53 7.35
C ILE A 58 5.55 -9.10 6.99
N GLU A 59 5.51 -8.22 7.99
CA GLU A 59 5.25 -6.80 7.81
C GLU A 59 6.55 -6.01 7.94
N VAL A 60 6.74 -5.03 7.08
CA VAL A 60 7.83 -4.06 7.17
C VAL A 60 7.27 -2.64 7.20
N GLY A 61 7.94 -1.75 7.94
CA GLY A 61 7.55 -0.35 8.04
C GLY A 61 8.73 0.60 7.88
N THR A 62 8.54 1.67 7.12
CA THR A 62 9.54 2.75 7.07
C THR A 62 9.59 3.50 8.40
N ALA A 63 10.69 4.15 8.69
CA ALA A 63 10.68 5.23 9.68
C ALA A 63 9.81 6.40 9.18
N VAL A 64 9.62 7.41 10.03
CA VAL A 64 8.94 8.64 9.64
C VAL A 64 9.80 9.40 8.63
N CYS A 65 9.34 9.46 7.36
CA CYS A 65 10.03 10.12 6.26
C CYS A 65 9.49 11.52 6.02
N LYS A 66 10.36 12.42 5.56
CA LYS A 66 10.00 13.79 5.21
C LYS A 66 9.73 13.96 3.71
N SER A 67 10.23 13.05 2.88
CA SER A 67 10.11 13.12 1.42
C SER A 67 9.81 11.75 0.81
N MET A 68 9.31 11.74 -0.44
CA MET A 68 9.07 10.50 -1.17
C MET A 68 10.35 9.74 -1.55
N PRO A 69 11.45 10.42 -1.96
CA PRO A 69 12.73 9.74 -2.14
C PRO A 69 13.23 9.00 -0.89
N GLU A 70 13.12 9.62 0.31
CA GLU A 70 13.47 8.97 1.57
C GLU A 70 12.63 7.72 1.84
N ALA A 71 11.31 7.79 1.62
CA ALA A 71 10.42 6.64 1.77
C ALA A 71 10.75 5.52 0.77
N ARG A 72 11.05 5.89 -0.49
CA ARG A 72 11.48 4.95 -1.53
C ARG A 72 12.76 4.22 -1.12
N ASP A 73 13.80 4.95 -0.73
CA ASP A 73 15.09 4.37 -0.36
C ASP A 73 14.94 3.38 0.80
N GLN A 74 14.11 3.71 1.79
CA GLN A 74 13.82 2.81 2.90
C GLN A 74 13.04 1.57 2.46
N LEU A 75 12.04 1.68 1.59
CA LEU A 75 11.32 0.51 1.06
C LEU A 75 12.23 -0.39 0.21
N VAL A 76 13.16 0.19 -0.56
CA VAL A 76 14.19 -0.58 -1.30
C VAL A 76 15.03 -1.39 -0.33
N GLU A 77 15.51 -0.78 0.75
CA GLU A 77 16.28 -1.47 1.80
C GLU A 77 15.46 -2.59 2.45
N LEU A 78 14.21 -2.30 2.84
CA LEU A 78 13.34 -3.23 3.53
C LEU A 78 13.02 -4.46 2.66
N ARG A 79 12.54 -4.24 1.43
CA ARG A 79 12.23 -5.32 0.47
C ARG A 79 13.47 -6.14 0.13
N GLY A 80 14.58 -5.47 -0.17
CA GLY A 80 15.86 -6.11 -0.50
C GLY A 80 16.37 -7.00 0.63
N THR A 81 16.35 -6.50 1.86
CA THR A 81 16.81 -7.25 3.04
C THR A 81 15.93 -8.47 3.32
N VAL A 82 14.60 -8.32 3.29
CA VAL A 82 13.67 -9.45 3.48
C VAL A 82 13.89 -10.49 2.38
N GLY A 83 13.99 -10.06 1.11
CA GLY A 83 14.20 -10.96 -0.02
C GLY A 83 15.54 -11.71 0.03
N GLU A 84 16.63 -11.01 0.40
CA GLU A 84 17.95 -11.63 0.55
C GLU A 84 17.94 -12.69 1.67
N ILE A 85 17.38 -12.35 2.83
CA ILE A 85 17.32 -13.27 3.97
C ILE A 85 16.42 -14.45 3.64
N ALA A 86 15.21 -14.24 3.11
CA ALA A 86 14.28 -15.30 2.73
C ALA A 86 14.92 -16.27 1.71
N SER A 87 15.69 -15.74 0.76
CA SER A 87 16.37 -16.54 -0.27
C SER A 87 17.33 -17.58 0.31
N ARG A 88 17.96 -17.30 1.46
CA ARG A 88 18.89 -18.24 2.14
C ARG A 88 18.17 -19.48 2.71
N PHE A 89 16.85 -19.38 2.85
CA PHE A 89 15.97 -20.46 3.33
C PHE A 89 15.14 -21.09 2.21
N GLY A 90 15.44 -20.81 0.94
CA GLY A 90 14.66 -21.31 -0.20
C GLY A 90 13.30 -20.61 -0.38
N LEU A 91 13.07 -19.48 0.31
CA LEU A 91 11.83 -18.72 0.29
C LEU A 91 11.96 -17.41 -0.50
N ALA A 92 10.82 -16.84 -0.88
CA ALA A 92 10.73 -15.50 -1.45
C ALA A 92 9.53 -14.74 -0.87
N PRO A 93 9.64 -13.42 -0.63
CA PRO A 93 8.48 -12.57 -0.34
C PRO A 93 7.73 -12.26 -1.63
N ILE A 94 6.39 -12.20 -1.56
CA ILE A 94 5.54 -11.66 -2.60
C ILE A 94 4.70 -10.51 -2.05
N ALA A 95 4.75 -9.35 -2.71
CA ALA A 95 3.91 -8.20 -2.44
C ALA A 95 2.63 -8.30 -3.26
N SER A 96 1.74 -9.21 -2.87
CA SER A 96 0.41 -9.43 -3.46
C SER A 96 -0.60 -9.58 -2.34
N SER A 97 -1.78 -9.00 -2.52
CA SER A 97 -2.74 -8.94 -1.44
C SER A 97 -3.51 -10.24 -1.21
N THR A 98 -3.42 -11.20 -2.12
CA THR A 98 -3.81 -12.61 -1.91
C THR A 98 -2.79 -13.52 -2.59
N HIS A 99 -2.66 -14.75 -2.09
CA HIS A 99 -1.92 -15.79 -2.81
C HIS A 99 -2.82 -16.41 -3.88
N PRO A 100 -2.34 -16.63 -5.12
CA PRO A 100 -3.17 -17.13 -6.21
C PRO A 100 -3.86 -18.47 -5.92
N PHE A 101 -3.22 -19.44 -5.25
CA PHE A 101 -3.77 -20.77 -5.06
C PHE A 101 -3.63 -21.37 -3.66
N ALA A 102 -2.92 -20.73 -2.72
CA ALA A 102 -2.76 -21.27 -1.38
C ALA A 102 -4.12 -21.42 -0.67
N GLU A 103 -4.23 -22.50 0.10
CA GLU A 103 -5.41 -22.77 0.92
C GLU A 103 -5.27 -22.14 2.32
N TRP A 104 -6.21 -21.29 2.68
CA TRP A 104 -6.22 -20.64 4.00
C TRP A 104 -6.34 -21.65 5.15
N SER A 105 -6.99 -22.81 4.93
CA SER A 105 -7.17 -23.86 5.93
C SER A 105 -5.86 -24.48 6.41
N HIS A 106 -4.80 -24.38 5.62
CA HIS A 106 -3.46 -24.90 5.95
C HIS A 106 -2.61 -23.87 6.72
N GLN A 107 -3.06 -22.63 6.85
CA GLN A 107 -2.27 -21.56 7.47
C GLN A 107 -2.49 -21.52 8.99
N GLN A 108 -1.43 -21.16 9.71
CA GLN A 108 -1.43 -21.06 11.16
C GLN A 108 -1.26 -19.60 11.58
N HIS A 109 -1.98 -19.18 12.64
CA HIS A 109 -1.74 -17.86 13.20
C HIS A 109 -0.49 -17.82 14.09
N THR A 110 0.10 -16.66 14.19
CA THR A 110 1.26 -16.37 15.02
C THR A 110 0.84 -16.42 16.51
N ASP A 111 1.55 -17.16 17.33
CA ASP A 111 1.28 -17.29 18.76
C ASP A 111 1.70 -16.02 19.51
N LYS A 112 0.83 -15.00 19.46
CA LYS A 112 0.88 -13.79 20.27
C LYS A 112 -0.48 -13.54 20.90
N GLU A 113 -0.52 -13.06 22.14
CA GLU A 113 -1.77 -12.86 22.89
C GLU A 113 -2.81 -12.06 22.08
N ARG A 114 -2.39 -10.95 21.41
CA ARG A 114 -3.27 -10.16 20.56
C ARG A 114 -3.90 -11.00 19.42
N TYR A 115 -3.15 -11.88 18.82
CA TYR A 115 -3.61 -12.72 17.70
C TYR A 115 -4.46 -13.91 18.19
N ASN A 116 -4.12 -14.45 19.35
CA ASN A 116 -4.91 -15.48 20.01
C ASN A 116 -6.32 -14.97 20.37
N VAL A 117 -6.42 -13.72 20.84
CA VAL A 117 -7.72 -13.05 21.07
C VAL A 117 -8.49 -12.90 19.76
N ILE A 118 -7.85 -12.39 18.67
CA ILE A 118 -8.50 -12.25 17.36
C ILE A 118 -8.98 -13.61 16.84
N ALA A 119 -8.14 -14.64 16.91
CA ALA A 119 -8.49 -16.00 16.47
C ALA A 119 -9.67 -16.57 17.26
N ARG A 120 -9.71 -16.34 18.58
CA ARG A 120 -10.82 -16.78 19.45
C ARG A 120 -12.12 -16.04 19.16
N ASP A 121 -12.06 -14.72 18.99
CA ASP A 121 -13.24 -13.87 18.88
C ASP A 121 -13.86 -13.93 17.48
N LEU A 122 -13.04 -14.03 16.43
CA LEU A 122 -13.48 -14.02 15.03
C LEU A 122 -13.54 -15.42 14.40
N GLN A 123 -13.01 -16.46 15.09
CA GLN A 123 -13.13 -17.85 14.67
C GLN A 123 -12.79 -18.10 13.21
N HIS A 124 -13.75 -18.58 12.41
CA HIS A 124 -13.57 -18.92 11.00
C HIS A 124 -13.21 -17.71 10.12
N VAL A 125 -13.72 -16.52 10.44
CA VAL A 125 -13.41 -15.29 9.73
C VAL A 125 -11.93 -14.95 9.84
N ALA A 126 -11.34 -15.07 11.05
CA ALA A 126 -9.92 -14.82 11.27
C ALA A 126 -9.02 -15.76 10.45
N ARG A 127 -9.39 -17.05 10.32
CA ARG A 127 -8.60 -18.01 9.55
C ARG A 127 -8.46 -17.67 8.07
N ARG A 128 -9.42 -16.93 7.51
CA ARG A 128 -9.41 -16.50 6.10
C ARG A 128 -8.54 -15.27 5.83
N LEU A 129 -7.95 -14.66 6.86
CA LEU A 129 -7.11 -13.46 6.71
C LEU A 129 -5.74 -13.75 6.06
N VAL A 130 -5.70 -14.62 5.04
CA VAL A 130 -4.54 -14.82 4.16
C VAL A 130 -4.48 -13.69 3.13
N ILE A 131 -4.39 -12.47 3.65
CA ILE A 131 -4.43 -11.23 2.86
C ILE A 131 -3.37 -10.27 3.36
N CYS A 132 -2.82 -9.50 2.46
CA CYS A 132 -1.80 -8.47 2.73
C CYS A 132 -2.25 -7.11 2.21
N GLY A 133 -1.86 -6.04 2.88
CA GLY A 133 -2.14 -4.68 2.50
C GLY A 133 -0.90 -3.79 2.44
N MET A 134 -1.10 -2.59 1.95
CA MET A 134 -0.18 -1.48 2.11
C MET A 134 -0.89 -0.39 2.91
N HIS A 135 -0.27 0.06 3.99
CA HIS A 135 -0.79 1.15 4.80
C HIS A 135 0.09 2.39 4.62
N VAL A 136 -0.56 3.54 4.46
CA VAL A 136 0.15 4.81 4.30
C VAL A 136 -0.29 5.77 5.39
N HIS A 137 0.65 6.15 6.25
CA HIS A 137 0.47 7.14 7.30
C HIS A 137 0.90 8.52 6.82
N VAL A 138 0.06 9.53 7.01
CA VAL A 138 0.42 10.93 6.75
C VAL A 138 0.19 11.76 8.02
N GLY A 139 1.21 12.50 8.44
CA GLY A 139 1.20 13.32 9.65
C GLY A 139 0.17 14.46 9.58
N VAL A 140 -0.79 14.42 10.51
CA VAL A 140 -1.81 15.47 10.74
C VAL A 140 -1.98 15.59 12.26
N GLU A 141 -1.24 16.49 12.88
CA GLU A 141 -1.10 16.55 14.34
C GLU A 141 -2.36 17.09 15.04
N ASP A 142 -3.07 18.02 14.39
CA ASP A 142 -4.30 18.60 14.95
C ASP A 142 -5.47 17.62 14.79
N ASN A 143 -6.09 17.27 15.92
CA ASN A 143 -7.15 16.27 15.99
C ASN A 143 -8.42 16.68 15.23
N GLU A 144 -8.83 17.95 15.34
CA GLU A 144 -10.03 18.45 14.63
C GLU A 144 -9.78 18.48 13.11
N LEU A 145 -8.59 18.90 12.69
CA LEU A 145 -8.21 18.86 11.29
C LEU A 145 -8.17 17.41 10.77
N ARG A 146 -7.67 16.48 11.60
CA ARG A 146 -7.59 15.04 11.24
C ARG A 146 -8.98 14.47 10.93
N ILE A 147 -9.98 14.79 11.76
CA ILE A 147 -11.37 14.35 11.54
C ILE A 147 -12.00 15.05 10.32
N ASP A 148 -11.73 16.32 10.11
CA ASP A 148 -12.23 17.05 8.95
C ASP A 148 -11.66 16.47 7.65
N LEU A 149 -10.34 16.21 7.60
CA LEU A 149 -9.69 15.58 6.45
C LEU A 149 -10.13 14.13 6.24
N LEU A 150 -10.37 13.35 7.31
CA LEU A 150 -10.90 11.99 7.23
C LEU A 150 -12.18 11.94 6.39
N GLY A 151 -13.15 12.80 6.71
CA GLY A 151 -14.44 12.83 6.02
C GLY A 151 -14.34 13.23 4.55
N GLN A 152 -13.45 14.17 4.22
CA GLN A 152 -13.27 14.66 2.85
C GLN A 152 -12.44 13.69 2.01
N ALA A 153 -11.38 13.10 2.58
CA ALA A 153 -10.47 12.19 1.89
C ALA A 153 -11.15 10.86 1.51
N ALA A 154 -12.23 10.47 2.20
CA ALA A 154 -13.00 9.27 1.90
C ALA A 154 -13.46 9.21 0.42
N TYR A 155 -13.73 10.36 -0.21
CA TYR A 155 -14.07 10.44 -1.64
C TYR A 155 -12.98 9.87 -2.55
N PHE A 156 -11.71 10.05 -2.20
CA PHE A 156 -10.57 9.68 -3.04
C PHE A 156 -10.09 8.23 -2.81
N LEU A 157 -10.57 7.55 -1.77
CA LEU A 157 -10.15 6.19 -1.46
C LEU A 157 -10.37 5.19 -2.60
N PRO A 158 -11.52 5.19 -3.31
CA PRO A 158 -11.72 4.32 -4.47
C PRO A 158 -10.69 4.53 -5.58
N HIS A 159 -10.20 5.77 -5.79
CA HIS A 159 -9.19 6.06 -6.81
C HIS A 159 -7.85 5.41 -6.46
N LEU A 160 -7.46 5.48 -5.18
CA LEU A 160 -6.22 4.88 -4.68
C LEU A 160 -6.30 3.35 -4.67
N LEU A 161 -7.47 2.78 -4.32
CA LEU A 161 -7.72 1.35 -4.45
C LEU A 161 -7.59 0.86 -5.89
N ALA A 162 -8.21 1.56 -6.85
CA ALA A 162 -8.17 1.15 -8.25
C ALA A 162 -6.75 1.06 -8.79
N LEU A 163 -5.85 1.97 -8.39
CA LEU A 163 -4.44 1.96 -8.77
C LEU A 163 -3.64 0.82 -8.12
N SER A 164 -4.05 0.36 -6.94
CA SER A 164 -3.27 -0.60 -6.14
C SER A 164 -3.66 -2.06 -6.37
N THR A 165 -4.73 -2.37 -7.09
CA THR A 165 -5.29 -3.72 -7.16
C THR A 165 -4.26 -4.79 -7.49
N SER A 166 -4.17 -5.85 -6.65
CA SER A 166 -3.19 -6.94 -6.79
C SER A 166 -3.70 -8.32 -6.37
N SER A 167 -5.02 -8.50 -6.22
CA SER A 167 -5.58 -9.73 -5.66
C SER A 167 -6.75 -10.31 -6.49
N PRO A 168 -6.51 -10.72 -7.77
CA PRO A 168 -7.58 -11.23 -8.62
C PRO A 168 -7.88 -12.71 -8.43
N PHE A 169 -7.00 -13.44 -7.73
CA PHE A 169 -7.12 -14.88 -7.50
C PHE A 169 -7.35 -15.22 -6.03
N TRP A 170 -8.06 -16.32 -5.79
CA TRP A 170 -8.29 -16.88 -4.48
C TRP A 170 -8.48 -18.39 -4.56
N GLN A 171 -7.68 -19.16 -3.81
CA GLN A 171 -7.75 -20.63 -3.75
C GLN A 171 -7.80 -21.30 -5.14
N GLY A 172 -6.95 -20.88 -6.05
CA GLY A 172 -6.84 -21.45 -7.39
C GLY A 172 -7.86 -20.91 -8.41
N ALA A 173 -8.79 -20.04 -8.02
CA ALA A 173 -9.83 -19.53 -8.90
C ALA A 173 -9.65 -18.03 -9.21
N GLN A 174 -9.98 -17.63 -10.44
CA GLN A 174 -10.23 -16.24 -10.77
C GLN A 174 -11.51 -15.78 -10.09
N THR A 175 -11.42 -14.76 -9.24
CA THR A 175 -12.55 -14.29 -8.42
C THR A 175 -13.51 -13.36 -9.17
N GLY A 176 -13.08 -12.83 -10.29
CA GLY A 176 -13.76 -11.78 -11.01
C GLY A 176 -13.62 -10.39 -10.38
N LEU A 177 -12.89 -10.26 -9.27
CA LEU A 177 -12.53 -8.98 -8.64
C LEU A 177 -11.06 -8.68 -8.92
N LYS A 178 -10.68 -7.39 -8.95
CA LYS A 178 -9.28 -6.95 -9.04
C LYS A 178 -8.63 -6.82 -7.66
N SER A 179 -9.45 -6.60 -6.61
CA SER A 179 -9.06 -6.65 -5.20
C SER A 179 -9.99 -7.58 -4.43
N TYR A 180 -9.67 -8.88 -4.39
CA TYR A 180 -10.38 -9.85 -3.57
C TYR A 180 -10.05 -9.70 -2.07
N ARG A 181 -8.88 -9.12 -1.76
CA ARG A 181 -8.50 -8.79 -0.38
C ARG A 181 -9.64 -8.11 0.37
N LEU A 182 -10.28 -7.10 -0.23
CA LEU A 182 -11.35 -6.37 0.44
C LEU A 182 -12.61 -7.21 0.65
N ALA A 183 -12.90 -8.20 -0.21
CA ALA A 183 -14.01 -9.12 0.02
C ALA A 183 -13.78 -9.96 1.27
N VAL A 184 -12.54 -10.42 1.50
CA VAL A 184 -12.15 -11.15 2.72
C VAL A 184 -12.14 -10.21 3.93
N PHE A 185 -11.56 -9.00 3.77
CA PHE A 185 -11.42 -8.05 4.86
C PHE A 185 -12.75 -7.52 5.37
N ASP A 186 -13.73 -7.33 4.48
CA ASP A 186 -15.07 -6.85 4.82
C ASP A 186 -15.93 -7.87 5.60
N GLU A 187 -15.46 -9.12 5.78
CA GLU A 187 -16.06 -10.08 6.72
C GLU A 187 -15.80 -9.69 8.18
N LEU A 188 -14.79 -8.87 8.45
CA LEU A 188 -14.49 -8.36 9.77
C LEU A 188 -15.48 -7.26 10.18
N PRO A 189 -15.81 -7.14 11.46
CA PRO A 189 -16.61 -6.02 11.94
C PRO A 189 -15.83 -4.71 11.84
N ARG A 190 -16.52 -3.58 11.68
CA ARG A 190 -15.94 -2.23 11.70
C ARG A 190 -14.94 -1.96 10.57
N THR A 191 -15.19 -2.51 9.38
CA THR A 191 -14.44 -2.31 8.13
C THR A 191 -15.13 -1.32 7.20
N GLY A 192 -14.51 -1.04 6.05
CA GLY A 192 -15.06 -0.22 4.96
C GLY A 192 -14.84 1.27 5.14
N ILE A 193 -15.61 2.07 4.39
CA ILE A 193 -15.53 3.54 4.40
C ILE A 193 -15.80 4.06 5.81
N PRO A 194 -14.94 4.96 6.35
CA PRO A 194 -15.09 5.50 7.70
C PRO A 194 -16.41 6.24 7.88
N HIS A 195 -16.92 6.22 9.11
CA HIS A 195 -18.03 7.09 9.50
C HIS A 195 -17.62 8.56 9.46
N GLN A 196 -18.56 9.44 9.12
CA GLN A 196 -18.33 10.89 9.13
C GLN A 196 -18.63 11.42 10.54
N PHE A 197 -17.65 12.05 11.16
CA PHE A 197 -17.76 12.70 12.46
C PHE A 197 -17.74 14.22 12.30
N SER A 198 -18.48 14.90 13.16
CA SER A 198 -18.54 16.38 13.18
C SER A 198 -17.38 16.99 13.97
N SER A 199 -16.73 16.24 14.87
CA SER A 199 -15.63 16.69 15.71
C SER A 199 -14.79 15.52 16.20
N TRP A 200 -13.58 15.83 16.66
CA TRP A 200 -12.72 14.85 17.34
C TRP A 200 -13.39 14.28 18.60
N SER A 201 -14.04 15.13 19.40
CA SER A 201 -14.71 14.66 20.62
C SER A 201 -15.89 13.75 20.36
N GLU A 202 -16.56 13.84 19.20
CA GLU A 202 -17.57 12.87 18.79
C GLU A 202 -16.93 11.51 18.48
N TYR A 203 -15.81 11.52 17.75
CA TYR A 203 -15.04 10.32 17.47
C TYR A 203 -14.55 9.64 18.77
N GLU A 204 -13.92 10.40 19.69
CA GLU A 204 -13.46 9.88 20.98
C GLU A 204 -14.58 9.23 21.77
N ARG A 205 -15.71 9.93 21.97
CA ARG A 205 -16.87 9.36 22.70
C ARG A 205 -17.39 8.09 22.05
N THR A 206 -17.37 8.01 20.71
CA THR A 206 -17.79 6.80 20.00
C THR A 206 -16.85 5.63 20.26
N VAL A 207 -15.54 5.87 20.24
CA VAL A 207 -14.53 4.85 20.58
C VAL A 207 -14.64 4.45 22.05
N GLU A 208 -14.72 5.42 22.97
CA GLU A 208 -14.85 5.19 24.40
C GLU A 208 -16.08 4.37 24.76
N LEU A 209 -17.21 4.60 24.06
CA LEU A 209 -18.42 3.79 24.24
C LEU A 209 -18.15 2.31 23.93
N LEU A 210 -17.46 2.02 22.81
CA LEU A 210 -17.13 0.65 22.43
C LEU A 210 -16.14 -0.01 23.40
N VAL A 211 -15.17 0.75 23.88
CA VAL A 211 -14.19 0.29 24.88
C VAL A 211 -14.91 0.02 26.22
N HIS A 212 -15.72 0.98 26.69
CA HIS A 212 -16.47 0.81 27.94
C HIS A 212 -17.43 -0.37 27.91
N ALA A 213 -18.04 -0.64 26.76
CA ALA A 213 -18.90 -1.81 26.56
C ALA A 213 -18.12 -3.14 26.43
N GLY A 214 -16.78 -3.11 26.46
CA GLY A 214 -15.93 -4.29 26.33
C GLY A 214 -15.93 -4.92 24.93
N LEU A 215 -16.31 -4.16 23.89
CA LEU A 215 -16.37 -4.66 22.51
C LEU A 215 -15.04 -4.54 21.77
N ILE A 216 -14.20 -3.60 22.18
CA ILE A 216 -12.83 -3.38 21.66
C ILE A 216 -11.93 -2.95 22.82
N ASP A 217 -10.63 -3.23 22.70
CA ASP A 217 -9.63 -2.77 23.68
C ASP A 217 -9.27 -1.30 23.45
N ASP A 218 -9.16 -0.91 22.18
CA ASP A 218 -8.80 0.44 21.73
C ASP A 218 -9.19 0.68 20.27
N ALA A 219 -8.91 1.88 19.74
CA ALA A 219 -9.21 2.27 18.36
C ALA A 219 -8.43 1.46 17.29
N THR A 220 -7.44 0.63 17.64
CA THR A 220 -6.76 -0.25 16.68
C THR A 220 -7.68 -1.33 16.12
N LYS A 221 -8.83 -1.57 16.78
CA LYS A 221 -9.88 -2.51 16.34
C LYS A 221 -10.91 -1.87 15.39
N LEU A 222 -10.73 -0.61 15.00
CA LEU A 222 -11.46 0.04 13.92
C LEU A 222 -10.69 -0.21 12.62
N TRP A 223 -11.18 -1.12 11.80
CA TRP A 223 -10.50 -1.56 10.57
C TRP A 223 -11.01 -0.82 9.33
N TRP A 224 -11.33 0.48 9.46
CA TRP A 224 -11.78 1.30 8.34
C TRP A 224 -10.72 1.45 7.26
N ASP A 225 -11.17 1.72 6.03
CA ASP A 225 -10.33 1.97 4.84
C ASP A 225 -9.40 3.18 5.01
N LEU A 226 -9.79 4.12 5.86
CA LEU A 226 -9.02 5.28 6.31
C LEU A 226 -9.38 5.54 7.78
N ARG A 227 -8.39 5.74 8.65
CA ARG A 227 -8.64 6.00 10.07
C ARG A 227 -7.65 6.98 10.67
N PRO A 228 -8.01 7.68 11.76
CA PRO A 228 -7.03 8.27 12.65
C PRO A 228 -6.23 7.13 13.29
N SER A 229 -4.89 7.19 13.22
CA SER A 229 -4.08 6.18 13.88
C SER A 229 -4.24 6.29 15.41
N ALA A 230 -4.38 5.15 16.07
CA ALA A 230 -4.46 5.10 17.54
C ALA A 230 -3.11 5.37 18.22
N ARG A 231 -2.00 5.21 17.48
CA ARG A 231 -0.63 5.31 18.03
C ARG A 231 0.10 6.56 17.60
N PHE A 232 -0.20 7.08 16.41
CA PHE A 232 0.53 8.19 15.81
C PHE A 232 -0.41 9.33 15.44
N PRO A 233 0.06 10.59 15.41
CA PRO A 233 -0.75 11.73 15.00
C PRO A 233 -0.90 11.78 13.47
N THR A 234 -1.44 10.70 12.87
CA THR A 234 -1.55 10.52 11.42
C THR A 234 -2.95 10.13 11.00
N LEU A 235 -3.30 10.40 9.72
CA LEU A 235 -4.31 9.64 9.00
C LEU A 235 -3.65 8.46 8.33
N GLU A 236 -4.20 7.27 8.53
CA GLU A 236 -3.72 5.98 8.05
C GLU A 236 -4.66 5.45 6.98
N MET A 237 -4.20 5.43 5.73
CA MET A 237 -4.90 4.81 4.62
C MET A 237 -4.60 3.30 4.61
N ARG A 238 -5.65 2.48 4.56
CA ARG A 238 -5.59 1.01 4.66
C ARG A 238 -6.29 0.28 3.51
N ILE A 239 -7.02 1.01 2.66
CA ILE A 239 -7.83 0.43 1.59
C ILE A 239 -6.98 -0.26 0.51
N THR A 240 -5.72 0.15 0.34
CA THR A 240 -4.88 -0.25 -0.78
C THR A 240 -4.36 -1.69 -0.64
N ASP A 241 -4.43 -2.44 -1.74
CA ASP A 241 -3.67 -3.66 -1.90
C ASP A 241 -2.17 -3.33 -1.88
N VAL A 242 -1.33 -4.27 -1.47
CA VAL A 242 0.13 -4.13 -1.57
C VAL A 242 0.56 -4.29 -3.04
N CYS A 243 1.45 -3.41 -3.50
CA CYS A 243 1.92 -3.39 -4.90
C CYS A 243 3.25 -4.14 -5.05
N PRO A 244 3.37 -5.12 -5.97
CA PRO A 244 4.66 -5.79 -6.19
C PRO A 244 5.71 -4.84 -6.77
N LEU A 245 5.34 -3.96 -7.70
CA LEU A 245 6.26 -2.93 -8.18
C LEU A 245 6.35 -1.78 -7.18
N LEU A 246 7.55 -1.51 -6.68
CA LEU A 246 7.81 -0.51 -5.66
C LEU A 246 7.39 0.90 -6.09
N GLU A 247 7.63 1.27 -7.36
CA GLU A 247 7.28 2.59 -7.87
C GLU A 247 5.76 2.83 -7.88
N ASP A 248 4.95 1.77 -8.01
CA ASP A 248 3.49 1.87 -7.92
C ASP A 248 3.07 2.21 -6.47
N ALA A 249 3.69 1.56 -5.47
CA ALA A 249 3.45 1.85 -4.06
C ALA A 249 3.82 3.31 -3.72
N ILE A 250 4.97 3.78 -4.19
CA ILE A 250 5.45 5.16 -3.99
C ILE A 250 4.52 6.18 -4.64
N ALA A 251 4.02 5.91 -5.86
CA ALA A 251 3.10 6.81 -6.55
C ALA A 251 1.77 6.96 -5.79
N ILE A 252 1.21 5.86 -5.29
CA ILE A 252 -0.03 5.85 -4.53
C ILE A 252 0.15 6.59 -3.19
N ALA A 253 1.27 6.37 -2.50
CA ALA A 253 1.60 7.07 -1.27
C ALA A 253 1.78 8.58 -1.48
N ALA A 254 2.45 8.98 -2.58
CA ALA A 254 2.61 10.38 -2.97
C ALA A 254 1.26 11.05 -3.27
N LEU A 255 0.38 10.37 -4.02
CA LEU A 255 -0.98 10.86 -4.30
C LEU A 255 -1.77 11.07 -3.01
N PHE A 256 -1.78 10.10 -2.09
CA PHE A 256 -2.49 10.24 -0.82
C PHE A 256 -1.97 11.43 0.01
N ARG A 257 -0.65 11.59 0.10
CA ARG A 257 -0.03 12.74 0.77
C ARG A 257 -0.47 14.07 0.14
N CYS A 258 -0.44 14.16 -1.18
CA CYS A 258 -0.84 15.36 -1.93
C CYS A 258 -2.34 15.66 -1.77
N ILE A 259 -3.20 14.63 -1.78
CA ILE A 259 -4.64 14.78 -1.52
C ILE A 259 -4.88 15.42 -0.16
N LEU A 260 -4.24 14.93 0.90
CA LEU A 260 -4.43 15.49 2.24
C LEU A 260 -3.97 16.94 2.34
N ARG A 261 -2.84 17.30 1.69
CA ARG A 261 -2.40 18.71 1.65
C ARG A 261 -3.32 19.57 0.80
N MET A 262 -3.81 19.09 -0.33
CA MET A 262 -4.80 19.78 -1.16
C MET A 262 -6.05 20.11 -0.34
N LEU A 263 -6.60 19.15 0.40
CA LEU A 263 -7.77 19.35 1.27
C LEU A 263 -7.48 20.37 2.38
N TYR A 264 -6.29 20.33 2.99
CA TYR A 264 -5.85 21.35 3.94
C TYR A 264 -5.75 22.74 3.30
N ARG A 265 -5.20 22.85 2.08
CA ARG A 265 -5.08 24.09 1.32
C ARG A 265 -6.46 24.69 1.01
N LEU A 266 -7.43 23.86 0.58
CA LEU A 266 -8.82 24.28 0.39
C LEU A 266 -9.40 24.87 1.67
N ARG A 267 -9.22 24.20 2.81
CA ARG A 267 -9.69 24.68 4.12
C ARG A 267 -9.07 26.04 4.48
N ARG A 268 -7.79 26.27 4.20
CA ARG A 268 -7.12 27.55 4.41
C ARG A 268 -7.72 28.71 3.57
N GLN A 269 -8.36 28.36 2.45
CA GLN A 269 -9.04 29.29 1.55
C GLN A 269 -10.55 29.41 1.83
N ASN A 270 -11.03 28.91 2.99
CA ASN A 270 -12.46 28.81 3.33
C ASN A 270 -13.27 27.98 2.33
N GLN A 271 -12.65 27.00 1.70
CA GLN A 271 -13.26 26.03 0.79
C GLN A 271 -13.25 24.65 1.44
N ARG A 272 -14.07 23.74 0.91
CA ARG A 272 -14.16 22.37 1.40
C ARG A 272 -14.52 21.46 0.25
N TRP A 273 -13.89 20.25 0.23
CA TRP A 273 -14.35 19.21 -0.65
C TRP A 273 -15.75 18.75 -0.23
N ARG A 274 -16.63 18.50 -1.20
CA ARG A 274 -18.00 18.13 -0.92
C ARG A 274 -18.03 16.76 -0.22
N HIS A 275 -18.80 16.66 0.86
CA HIS A 275 -19.13 15.40 1.48
C HIS A 275 -20.26 14.72 0.69
N TYR A 276 -20.00 13.50 0.27
CA TYR A 276 -20.99 12.65 -0.34
C TYR A 276 -21.49 11.60 0.65
N PRO A 277 -22.73 11.14 0.54
CA PRO A 277 -23.22 10.05 1.38
C PRO A 277 -22.28 8.81 1.26
N PRO A 278 -21.94 8.15 2.38
CA PRO A 278 -21.07 6.97 2.35
C PRO A 278 -21.55 5.87 1.40
N PHE A 279 -22.87 5.76 1.17
CA PHE A 279 -23.46 4.85 0.21
C PHE A 279 -22.89 5.07 -1.22
N LEU A 280 -22.79 6.31 -1.68
CA LEU A 280 -22.24 6.63 -3.02
C LEU A 280 -20.75 6.33 -3.10
N VAL A 281 -19.99 6.66 -2.04
CA VAL A 281 -18.56 6.34 -2.00
C VAL A 281 -18.33 4.83 -2.03
N ARG A 282 -19.20 4.05 -1.36
CA ARG A 282 -19.16 2.56 -1.42
C ARG A 282 -19.43 2.02 -2.82
N GLU A 283 -20.27 2.68 -3.61
CA GLU A 283 -20.47 2.29 -5.02
C GLU A 283 -19.16 2.40 -5.82
N ASN A 284 -18.44 3.51 -5.70
CA ASN A 284 -17.13 3.66 -6.33
C ASN A 284 -16.07 2.71 -5.73
N ARG A 285 -16.12 2.43 -4.43
CA ARG A 285 -15.26 1.43 -3.79
C ARG A 285 -15.50 0.05 -4.41
N TRP A 286 -16.76 -0.34 -4.60
CA TRP A 286 -17.13 -1.58 -5.28
C TRP A 286 -16.64 -1.61 -6.72
N ARG A 287 -16.80 -0.51 -7.47
CA ARG A 287 -16.32 -0.41 -8.85
C ARG A 287 -14.80 -0.56 -8.92
N ALA A 288 -14.06 0.09 -8.02
CA ALA A 288 -12.61 -0.06 -7.91
C ALA A 288 -12.21 -1.50 -7.58
N GLN A 289 -12.87 -2.12 -6.61
CA GLN A 289 -12.64 -3.50 -6.20
C GLN A 289 -12.93 -4.49 -7.35
N ARG A 290 -14.00 -4.27 -8.10
CA ARG A 290 -14.45 -5.16 -9.18
C ARG A 290 -13.70 -4.98 -10.48
N TYR A 291 -13.49 -3.75 -10.89
CA TYR A 291 -13.01 -3.40 -12.22
C TYR A 291 -11.63 -2.74 -12.23
N GLY A 292 -11.11 -2.34 -11.07
CA GLY A 292 -9.86 -1.57 -10.99
C GLY A 292 -9.96 -0.28 -11.81
N ILE A 293 -9.05 -0.15 -12.76
CA ILE A 293 -8.94 1.03 -13.65
C ILE A 293 -9.73 0.88 -14.97
N GLU A 294 -10.34 -0.29 -15.26
CA GLU A 294 -10.88 -0.59 -16.58
C GLU A 294 -12.21 0.12 -16.91
N GLN A 295 -13.15 0.18 -15.94
CA GLN A 295 -14.52 0.64 -16.21
C GLN A 295 -14.89 2.01 -15.67
N GLY A 296 -13.93 2.74 -15.12
CA GLY A 296 -14.15 4.06 -14.54
C GLY A 296 -15.02 4.05 -13.28
N MET A 297 -15.34 5.24 -12.79
CA MET A 297 -16.11 5.47 -11.56
C MET A 297 -17.21 6.51 -11.79
N VAL A 298 -18.19 6.54 -10.90
CA VAL A 298 -19.20 7.58 -10.91
C VAL A 298 -18.56 8.90 -10.46
N ASP A 299 -18.58 9.89 -11.34
CA ASP A 299 -18.35 11.29 -10.97
C ASP A 299 -19.65 11.84 -10.40
N PHE A 300 -19.68 12.06 -9.09
CA PHE A 300 -20.89 12.52 -8.41
C PHE A 300 -21.23 13.98 -8.72
N GLY A 301 -20.29 14.75 -9.25
CA GLY A 301 -20.54 16.12 -9.72
C GLY A 301 -21.26 16.15 -11.06
N LYS A 302 -20.87 15.24 -11.96
CA LYS A 302 -21.44 15.09 -13.31
C LYS A 302 -22.65 14.17 -13.33
N GLY A 303 -22.76 13.22 -12.38
CA GLY A 303 -23.84 12.24 -12.33
C GLY A 303 -23.70 11.12 -13.37
N GLU A 304 -22.50 10.85 -13.84
CA GLU A 304 -22.19 9.85 -14.87
C GLU A 304 -20.94 9.02 -14.52
N VAL A 305 -20.78 7.89 -15.20
CA VAL A 305 -19.54 7.09 -15.10
C VAL A 305 -18.49 7.69 -16.03
N VAL A 306 -17.38 8.13 -15.45
CA VAL A 306 -16.24 8.70 -16.16
C VAL A 306 -15.10 7.69 -16.20
N ALA A 307 -14.40 7.61 -17.34
CA ALA A 307 -13.23 6.74 -17.49
C ALA A 307 -12.17 7.06 -16.41
N PHE A 308 -11.56 6.01 -15.84
CA PHE A 308 -10.59 6.19 -14.75
C PHE A 308 -9.42 7.08 -15.14
N ALA A 309 -8.92 6.95 -16.38
CA ALA A 309 -7.83 7.80 -16.87
C ALA A 309 -8.19 9.30 -16.84
N SER A 310 -9.43 9.67 -17.16
CA SER A 310 -9.89 11.08 -17.10
C SER A 310 -10.00 11.56 -15.66
N LEU A 311 -10.52 10.73 -14.75
CA LEU A 311 -10.58 11.06 -13.32
C LEU A 311 -9.17 11.23 -12.71
N LEU A 312 -8.21 10.43 -13.18
CA LEU A 312 -6.83 10.55 -12.75
C LEU A 312 -6.20 11.88 -13.23
N GLU A 313 -6.46 12.32 -14.47
CA GLU A 313 -5.98 13.61 -14.95
C GLU A 313 -6.61 14.78 -14.16
N GLU A 314 -7.90 14.73 -13.86
CA GLU A 314 -8.54 15.70 -12.97
C GLU A 314 -7.88 15.70 -11.58
N LEU A 315 -7.55 14.52 -11.04
CA LEU A 315 -6.84 14.42 -9.75
C LEU A 315 -5.45 15.06 -9.82
N PHE A 316 -4.70 14.87 -10.92
CA PHE A 316 -3.40 15.51 -11.10
C PHE A 316 -3.50 17.03 -11.13
N GLU A 317 -4.51 17.59 -11.80
CA GLU A 317 -4.76 19.02 -11.78
C GLU A 317 -5.04 19.54 -10.36
N LEU A 318 -5.87 18.82 -9.59
CA LEU A 318 -6.21 19.17 -8.22
C LEU A 318 -4.98 19.20 -7.29
N VAL A 319 -4.06 18.25 -7.44
CA VAL A 319 -2.90 18.08 -6.54
C VAL A 319 -1.60 18.66 -7.10
N ALA A 320 -1.60 19.28 -8.27
CA ALA A 320 -0.38 19.75 -8.95
C ALA A 320 0.47 20.69 -8.08
N GLU A 321 -0.17 21.66 -7.40
CA GLU A 321 0.50 22.58 -6.47
C GLU A 321 1.14 21.81 -5.30
N ASP A 322 0.43 20.78 -4.79
CA ASP A 322 0.86 20.01 -3.63
C ASP A 322 1.99 19.05 -3.98
N ALA A 323 1.97 18.48 -5.18
CA ALA A 323 3.06 17.66 -5.72
C ALA A 323 4.33 18.50 -5.95
N ALA A 324 4.19 19.72 -6.46
CA ALA A 324 5.31 20.67 -6.58
C ALA A 324 5.85 21.08 -5.20
N TYR A 325 4.98 21.36 -4.24
CA TYR A 325 5.37 21.72 -2.87
C TYR A 325 6.21 20.63 -2.20
N PHE A 326 5.86 19.35 -2.36
CA PHE A 326 6.59 18.23 -1.82
C PHE A 326 7.76 17.75 -2.70
N GLY A 327 7.94 18.32 -3.90
CA GLY A 327 8.95 17.88 -4.86
C GLY A 327 8.73 16.44 -5.34
N CYS A 328 7.47 15.97 -5.42
CA CYS A 328 7.12 14.59 -5.79
C CYS A 328 6.26 14.51 -7.06
N THR A 329 6.41 15.47 -7.97
CA THR A 329 5.65 15.51 -9.23
C THR A 329 5.89 14.27 -10.10
N ALA A 330 7.12 13.73 -10.10
CA ALA A 330 7.47 12.53 -10.87
C ALA A 330 6.78 11.28 -10.30
N GLU A 331 6.75 11.15 -8.98
CA GLU A 331 6.10 10.05 -8.28
C GLU A 331 4.58 10.07 -8.51
N VAL A 332 3.95 11.23 -8.40
CA VAL A 332 2.54 11.41 -8.71
C VAL A 332 2.27 11.08 -10.19
N ALA A 333 3.08 11.57 -11.11
CA ALA A 333 2.92 11.29 -12.55
C ALA A 333 3.08 9.80 -12.92
N HIS A 334 3.78 9.00 -12.10
CA HIS A 334 3.94 7.56 -12.33
C HIS A 334 2.59 6.82 -12.34
N ALA A 335 1.55 7.35 -11.72
CA ALA A 335 0.22 6.75 -11.79
C ALA A 335 -0.33 6.65 -13.24
N ARG A 336 0.13 7.51 -14.18
CA ARG A 336 -0.16 7.32 -15.61
C ARG A 336 0.44 6.03 -16.16
N THR A 337 1.63 5.67 -15.68
CA THR A 337 2.30 4.42 -16.05
C THR A 337 1.50 3.22 -15.55
N ILE A 338 0.94 3.29 -14.33
CA ILE A 338 0.06 2.24 -13.79
C ILE A 338 -1.16 2.07 -14.72
N VAL A 339 -1.82 3.16 -15.08
CA VAL A 339 -3.01 3.10 -15.97
C VAL A 339 -2.66 2.58 -17.36
N ALA A 340 -1.54 3.00 -17.93
CA ALA A 340 -1.14 2.58 -19.28
C ALA A 340 -0.69 1.11 -19.35
N ARG A 341 -0.03 0.61 -18.31
CA ARG A 341 0.53 -0.76 -18.24
C ARG A 341 -0.48 -1.77 -17.69
N GLY A 342 -1.45 -1.33 -16.91
CA GLY A 342 -2.31 -2.14 -16.06
C GLY A 342 -1.75 -2.30 -14.64
N THR A 343 -2.65 -2.52 -13.68
CA THR A 343 -2.33 -2.81 -12.27
C THR A 343 -1.70 -4.20 -12.14
N SER A 344 -1.25 -4.56 -10.94
CA SER A 344 -0.78 -5.93 -10.70
C SER A 344 -1.85 -6.96 -11.00
N ALA A 345 -3.12 -6.70 -10.63
CA ALA A 345 -4.22 -7.62 -10.95
C ALA A 345 -4.37 -7.87 -12.46
N ASP A 346 -4.23 -6.82 -13.28
CA ASP A 346 -4.30 -6.92 -14.74
C ASP A 346 -3.15 -7.77 -15.30
N ARG A 347 -1.94 -7.57 -14.81
CA ARG A 347 -0.75 -8.32 -15.24
C ARG A 347 -0.80 -9.78 -14.79
N GLN A 348 -1.30 -10.06 -13.57
CA GLN A 348 -1.53 -11.42 -13.09
C GLN A 348 -2.50 -12.18 -13.99
N LEU A 349 -3.66 -11.57 -14.32
CA LEU A 349 -4.66 -12.14 -15.21
C LEU A 349 -4.10 -12.38 -16.61
N ALA A 350 -3.39 -11.40 -17.17
CA ALA A 350 -2.76 -11.52 -18.48
C ALA A 350 -1.73 -12.65 -18.54
N ARG A 351 -0.92 -12.82 -17.50
CA ARG A 351 0.09 -13.91 -17.38
C ARG A 351 -0.60 -15.28 -17.30
N TYR A 352 -1.64 -15.39 -16.49
CA TYR A 352 -2.45 -16.60 -16.39
C TYR A 352 -3.05 -16.98 -17.76
N ASP A 353 -3.70 -16.02 -18.42
CA ASP A 353 -4.34 -16.25 -19.71
C ASP A 353 -3.33 -16.62 -20.82
N ALA A 354 -2.11 -16.07 -20.77
CA ALA A 354 -1.06 -16.43 -21.72
C ALA A 354 -0.66 -17.90 -21.62
N ILE A 355 -0.49 -18.43 -20.40
CA ILE A 355 -0.19 -19.86 -20.20
C ILE A 355 -1.36 -20.75 -20.64
N LYS A 356 -2.59 -20.36 -20.31
CA LYS A 356 -3.81 -21.10 -20.72
C LYS A 356 -3.96 -21.16 -22.25
N LYS A 357 -3.68 -20.06 -22.96
CA LYS A 357 -3.70 -20.00 -24.44
C LYS A 357 -2.67 -20.92 -25.08
N LEU A 358 -1.53 -21.18 -24.40
CA LEU A 358 -0.51 -22.13 -24.85
C LEU A 358 -0.84 -23.58 -24.50
N GLY A 359 -2.02 -23.86 -23.92
CA GLY A 359 -2.45 -25.21 -23.54
C GLY A 359 -1.90 -25.67 -22.16
N GLY A 360 -1.36 -24.75 -21.36
CA GLY A 360 -0.88 -25.05 -20.01
C GLY A 360 -2.02 -25.44 -19.06
N SER A 361 -1.68 -26.28 -18.06
CA SER A 361 -2.61 -26.65 -17.00
C SER A 361 -2.98 -25.45 -16.12
N GLU A 362 -4.07 -25.55 -15.36
CA GLU A 362 -4.48 -24.58 -14.34
C GLU A 362 -3.33 -24.27 -13.37
N GLN A 363 -2.76 -25.31 -12.80
CA GLN A 363 -1.65 -25.20 -11.86
C GLN A 363 -0.43 -24.52 -12.48
N ALA A 364 -0.07 -24.85 -13.73
CA ALA A 364 1.04 -24.20 -14.41
C ALA A 364 0.79 -22.68 -14.62
N ALA A 365 -0.44 -22.31 -14.93
CA ALA A 365 -0.82 -20.90 -15.08
C ALA A 365 -0.73 -20.13 -13.75
N LEU A 366 -1.22 -20.71 -12.65
CA LEU A 366 -1.16 -20.12 -11.32
C LEU A 366 0.30 -20.02 -10.79
N VAL A 367 1.11 -21.04 -11.03
CA VAL A 367 2.56 -21.00 -10.70
C VAL A 367 3.25 -19.87 -11.46
N ALA A 368 2.97 -19.72 -12.76
CA ALA A 368 3.54 -18.62 -13.55
C ALA A 368 3.11 -17.23 -13.04
N VAL A 369 1.89 -17.11 -12.48
CA VAL A 369 1.45 -15.86 -11.81
C VAL A 369 2.32 -15.58 -10.59
N VAL A 370 2.56 -16.59 -9.72
CA VAL A 370 3.40 -16.41 -8.53
C VAL A 370 4.84 -16.06 -8.93
N ASP A 371 5.41 -16.70 -9.95
CA ASP A 371 6.74 -16.36 -10.49
C ASP A 371 6.81 -14.88 -10.88
N GLY A 372 5.79 -14.39 -11.59
CA GLY A 372 5.73 -12.98 -11.98
C GLY A 372 5.62 -12.02 -10.81
N ILE A 373 4.90 -12.39 -9.76
CA ILE A 373 4.80 -11.56 -8.55
C ILE A 373 6.16 -11.54 -7.81
N ILE A 374 6.86 -12.66 -7.71
CA ILE A 374 8.22 -12.72 -7.14
C ILE A 374 9.16 -11.79 -7.93
N GLU A 375 9.17 -11.93 -9.27
CA GLU A 375 10.00 -11.09 -10.15
C GLU A 375 9.73 -9.60 -9.92
N GLU A 376 8.46 -9.18 -9.93
CA GLU A 376 8.06 -7.79 -9.74
C GLU A 376 8.39 -7.27 -8.32
N THR A 377 8.16 -8.09 -7.28
CA THR A 377 8.45 -7.72 -5.88
C THR A 377 9.94 -7.48 -5.65
N MET A 378 10.78 -8.30 -6.27
CA MET A 378 12.24 -8.24 -6.14
C MET A 378 12.92 -7.38 -7.19
N MET A 379 12.14 -6.73 -8.08
CA MET A 379 12.68 -5.89 -9.13
C MET A 379 13.35 -4.65 -8.53
N PRO A 380 14.64 -4.39 -8.83
CA PRO A 380 15.29 -3.16 -8.38
C PRO A 380 14.61 -1.95 -9.03
N PRO A 381 14.47 -0.83 -8.31
CA PRO A 381 13.87 0.38 -8.86
C PRO A 381 14.67 0.89 -10.08
N ALA A 382 13.98 1.51 -11.03
CA ALA A 382 14.58 2.00 -12.29
C ALA A 382 15.75 3.00 -12.07
N SER A 383 15.80 3.68 -10.93
CA SER A 383 16.88 4.60 -10.54
C SER A 383 18.14 3.91 -10.00
N ALA A 384 18.10 2.61 -9.75
CA ALA A 384 19.23 1.84 -9.24
C ALA A 384 20.25 1.43 -10.33
N LYS A 385 20.07 1.85 -11.57
CA LYS A 385 21.17 1.79 -12.56
C LYS A 385 22.25 2.73 -12.08
N ARG A 386 23.36 2.16 -11.57
CA ARG A 386 24.58 2.89 -11.21
C ARG A 386 24.90 3.88 -12.32
N PRO A 387 25.30 5.15 -12.02
CA PRO A 387 25.93 5.99 -13.00
C PRO A 387 27.10 5.18 -13.62
N ALA A 388 27.17 5.13 -14.94
CA ALA A 388 28.33 4.56 -15.61
C ALA A 388 29.57 5.19 -14.98
N GLU A 389 30.52 4.39 -14.52
CA GLU A 389 31.81 4.86 -14.04
C GLU A 389 32.39 5.79 -15.13
N ILE A 390 32.50 7.06 -14.79
CA ILE A 390 33.24 8.00 -15.64
C ILE A 390 34.70 7.49 -15.64
N PRO A 391 35.27 7.11 -16.78
CA PRO A 391 36.67 6.67 -16.80
C PRO A 391 37.52 7.83 -16.28
N SER A 392 38.33 7.57 -15.27
CA SER A 392 39.33 8.50 -14.76
C SER A 392 40.21 8.94 -15.91
N PRO A 393 40.46 10.25 -16.12
CA PRO A 393 41.41 10.68 -17.14
C PRO A 393 42.79 10.11 -16.79
N LEU A 394 43.29 9.26 -17.65
CA LEU A 394 44.59 8.65 -17.59
C LEU A 394 45.66 9.74 -17.28
N ALA A 395 46.49 9.45 -16.31
CA ALA A 395 47.71 10.18 -16.03
C ALA A 395 48.55 10.24 -17.30
N GLY A 396 48.70 11.46 -17.81
CA GLY A 396 49.57 11.72 -18.93
C GLY A 396 51.02 11.42 -18.58
N GLU A 397 51.66 10.64 -19.41
CA GLU A 397 53.05 10.29 -19.38
C GLU A 397 53.95 11.56 -19.39
N GLY A 398 54.91 11.56 -18.48
CA GLY A 398 55.99 12.53 -18.46
C GLY A 398 56.90 12.30 -19.67
N GLY A 399 56.90 13.27 -20.59
CA GLY A 399 57.89 13.37 -21.64
C GLY A 399 58.98 14.36 -21.26
N GLU A 400 60.17 13.86 -20.99
CA GLU A 400 61.42 14.65 -20.97
C GLU A 400 61.61 15.35 -22.27
N ALA A 401 61.86 16.64 -22.23
CA ALA A 401 62.42 17.38 -23.38
C ALA A 401 63.68 18.11 -22.95
N GLU A 402 64.73 17.65 -23.53
CA GLU A 402 66.12 18.17 -23.48
C GLU A 402 66.26 19.68 -23.78
N ARG A 403 67.15 20.30 -23.02
CA ARG A 403 67.74 21.56 -23.31
C ARG A 403 68.56 21.45 -24.61
N LYS A 404 68.37 22.37 -25.57
CA LYS A 404 69.42 22.87 -26.42
C LYS A 404 69.31 24.36 -26.69
N ARG A 405 70.44 24.98 -26.48
CA ARG A 405 70.92 26.37 -26.63
C ARG A 405 70.57 26.96 -28.00
N GLY A 406 70.37 28.24 -27.97
CA GLY A 406 70.42 29.16 -29.06
C GLY A 406 70.04 30.54 -28.57
#